data_2bef083b85ff38a4f8def4019e1cbd0d
#
_entry.id   2bef083b85ff38a4f8def4019e1cbd0d
#
_cell.length_a   1.000
_cell.length_b   1.000
_cell.length_c   1.000
_cell.angle_alpha   90.00
_cell.angle_beta   90.00
_cell.angle_gamma   90.00
#
_symmetry.space_group_name_H-M   'P 1'
#
loop_
_entity.id
_entity.type
_entity.pdbx_description
1 polymer ?
#
loop_
_entity_poly.entity_id
_entity_poly.type
_entity_poly.pdbx_seq_one_letter_code
_entity_poly.pdbx_strand_id
1 'polypeptide(L)'
;MNSSKEKMIAGIPYIDSDGQLFKERQYAKEELKRFNDAEPKQIKFRKQIIQKLFKSTGKRFFLEPPFRCDYGYNISIGENFYSNYNCTILDCAPVTIGENVLFGPNVSLFTAGHPLHFEARNLGWEFASPIVIEDNVWIGGQVVINPGVRIGKNTVIGSGSVVTKDIPPDVVAAGNPCRVIRHITEADRKDYTADQ
;
A
#
# COMPACT_ATOMS: atom_id res chain seq x y z
N MET A 1 -24.88 4.63 17.04
CA MET A 1 -23.43 4.93 17.22
C MET A 1 -22.70 4.14 16.17
N ASN A 2 -21.77 4.74 15.42
CA ASN A 2 -20.99 4.02 14.42
C ASN A 2 -20.07 3.00 15.10
N SER A 3 -19.97 1.80 14.52
CA SER A 3 -19.04 0.77 14.99
C SER A 3 -17.58 1.24 14.88
N SER A 4 -16.64 0.59 15.61
CA SER A 4 -15.21 0.88 15.48
C SER A 4 -14.73 0.74 14.03
N LYS A 5 -15.25 -0.24 13.29
CA LYS A 5 -14.98 -0.42 11.86
C LYS A 5 -15.43 0.77 11.00
N GLU A 6 -16.65 1.26 11.20
CA GLU A 6 -17.17 2.43 10.46
C GLU A 6 -16.34 3.67 10.76
N LYS A 7 -15.97 3.89 12.02
CA LYS A 7 -15.09 5.00 12.42
C LYS A 7 -13.70 4.88 11.77
N MET A 8 -13.09 3.70 11.84
CA MET A 8 -11.79 3.40 11.24
C MET A 8 -11.77 3.76 9.75
N ILE A 9 -12.73 3.24 8.98
CA ILE A 9 -12.82 3.47 7.53
C ILE A 9 -13.10 4.95 7.21
N ALA A 10 -13.87 5.64 8.07
CA ALA A 10 -14.18 7.06 7.92
C ALA A 10 -13.06 8.00 8.39
N GLY A 11 -11.92 7.49 8.88
CA GLY A 11 -10.84 8.31 9.41
C GLY A 11 -11.14 8.98 10.75
N ILE A 12 -12.17 8.51 11.45
CA ILE A 12 -12.54 8.99 12.79
C ILE A 12 -11.77 8.17 13.83
N PRO A 13 -11.25 8.79 14.91
CA PRO A 13 -10.58 8.04 15.97
C PRO A 13 -11.42 6.88 16.51
N TYR A 14 -10.81 5.73 16.68
CA TYR A 14 -11.45 4.48 17.14
C TYR A 14 -10.55 3.74 18.13
N ILE A 15 -11.06 2.69 18.74
CA ILE A 15 -10.30 1.79 19.63
C ILE A 15 -9.88 0.55 18.80
N ASP A 16 -8.58 0.29 18.70
CA ASP A 16 -7.99 -0.75 17.89
C ASP A 16 -8.24 -2.18 18.41
N SER A 17 -8.46 -2.32 19.71
CA SER A 17 -8.74 -3.60 20.40
C SER A 17 -10.18 -4.08 20.27
N ASP A 18 -10.98 -3.50 19.36
CA ASP A 18 -12.35 -3.95 19.06
C ASP A 18 -12.39 -5.41 18.62
N GLY A 19 -13.34 -6.17 19.19
CA GLY A 19 -13.43 -7.61 18.95
C GLY A 19 -13.81 -8.00 17.53
N GLN A 20 -14.55 -7.16 16.78
CA GLN A 20 -14.85 -7.37 15.37
C GLN A 20 -13.59 -7.16 14.53
N LEU A 21 -12.91 -6.04 14.73
CA LEU A 21 -11.67 -5.72 14.03
C LEU A 21 -10.59 -6.79 14.26
N PHE A 22 -10.47 -7.29 15.50
CA PHE A 22 -9.56 -8.38 15.80
C PHE A 22 -9.86 -9.63 14.97
N LYS A 23 -11.12 -10.08 14.92
CA LYS A 23 -11.53 -11.27 14.14
C LYS A 23 -11.25 -11.09 12.64
N GLU A 24 -11.52 -9.91 12.10
CA GLU A 24 -11.27 -9.60 10.68
C GLU A 24 -9.77 -9.61 10.35
N ARG A 25 -8.91 -9.08 11.24
CA ARG A 25 -7.46 -9.20 11.10
C ARG A 25 -6.96 -10.65 11.16
N GLN A 26 -7.54 -11.49 12.03
CA GLN A 26 -7.17 -12.92 12.06
C GLN A 26 -7.56 -13.61 10.74
N TYR A 27 -8.74 -13.34 10.21
CA TYR A 27 -9.15 -13.87 8.91
C TYR A 27 -8.18 -13.47 7.78
N ALA A 28 -7.78 -12.19 7.72
CA ALA A 28 -6.80 -11.75 6.73
C ALA A 28 -5.45 -12.46 6.90
N LYS A 29 -4.97 -12.65 8.14
CA LYS A 29 -3.74 -13.38 8.42
C LYS A 29 -3.80 -14.86 8.00
N GLU A 30 -4.95 -15.52 8.18
CA GLU A 30 -5.16 -16.91 7.73
C GLU A 30 -5.11 -17.01 6.20
N GLU A 31 -5.81 -16.13 5.47
CA GLU A 31 -5.76 -16.12 4.01
C GLU A 31 -4.36 -15.76 3.49
N LEU A 32 -3.66 -14.82 4.13
CA LEU A 32 -2.29 -14.47 3.77
C LEU A 32 -1.28 -15.56 4.11
N LYS A 33 -1.50 -16.33 5.16
CA LYS A 33 -0.69 -17.53 5.41
C LYS A 33 -0.78 -18.50 4.24
N ARG A 34 -2.01 -18.77 3.74
CA ARG A 34 -2.22 -19.62 2.56
C ARG A 34 -1.57 -19.06 1.28
N PHE A 35 -1.62 -17.73 1.09
CA PHE A 35 -0.95 -17.05 -0.01
C PHE A 35 0.56 -17.19 0.06
N ASN A 36 1.14 -16.92 1.23
CA ASN A 36 2.59 -16.87 1.44
C ASN A 36 3.24 -18.27 1.45
N ASP A 37 2.52 -19.30 1.91
CA ASP A 37 3.01 -20.67 1.96
C ASP A 37 2.74 -21.44 0.65
N ALA A 38 2.04 -20.84 -0.31
CA ALA A 38 1.72 -21.50 -1.58
C ALA A 38 2.99 -21.74 -2.42
N GLU A 39 3.06 -22.92 -3.05
CA GLU A 39 4.14 -23.27 -3.94
C GLU A 39 4.32 -22.23 -5.08
N PRO A 40 5.55 -21.94 -5.52
CA PRO A 40 5.82 -20.91 -6.53
C PRO A 40 5.00 -21.05 -7.82
N LYS A 41 4.70 -22.27 -8.25
CA LYS A 41 3.91 -22.56 -9.46
C LYS A 41 2.40 -22.35 -9.28
N GLN A 42 1.90 -22.18 -8.05
CA GLN A 42 0.47 -22.02 -7.76
C GLN A 42 -0.01 -20.56 -7.96
N ILE A 43 0.38 -19.93 -9.07
CA ILE A 43 0.09 -18.52 -9.39
C ILE A 43 -1.42 -18.24 -9.38
N LYS A 44 -2.24 -19.12 -10.00
CA LYS A 44 -3.70 -18.95 -10.03
C LYS A 44 -4.31 -18.97 -8.64
N PHE A 45 -3.85 -19.88 -7.77
CA PHE A 45 -4.32 -20.01 -6.40
C PHE A 45 -4.00 -18.75 -5.59
N ARG A 46 -2.76 -18.26 -5.64
CA ARG A 46 -2.35 -17.00 -4.99
C ARG A 46 -3.20 -15.82 -5.48
N LYS A 47 -3.41 -15.73 -6.79
CA LYS A 47 -4.24 -14.69 -7.39
C LYS A 47 -5.67 -14.70 -6.85
N GLN A 48 -6.31 -15.89 -6.74
CA GLN A 48 -7.66 -16.03 -6.20
C GLN A 48 -7.77 -15.58 -4.74
N ILE A 49 -6.75 -15.85 -3.91
CA ILE A 49 -6.72 -15.38 -2.53
C ILE A 49 -6.74 -13.85 -2.49
N ILE A 50 -5.88 -13.18 -3.26
CA ILE A 50 -5.84 -11.72 -3.30
C ILE A 50 -7.14 -11.12 -3.83
N GLN A 51 -7.72 -11.70 -4.89
CA GLN A 51 -9.01 -11.25 -5.45
C GLN A 51 -10.17 -11.37 -4.45
N LYS A 52 -10.12 -12.36 -3.55
CA LYS A 52 -11.11 -12.54 -2.49
C LYS A 52 -10.88 -11.59 -1.32
N LEU A 53 -9.62 -11.30 -1.00
CA LEU A 53 -9.23 -10.53 0.17
C LEU A 53 -9.33 -9.03 -0.07
N PHE A 54 -8.93 -8.54 -1.27
CA PHE A 54 -8.92 -7.12 -1.59
C PHE A 54 -10.31 -6.61 -1.96
N LYS A 55 -10.53 -5.32 -1.77
CA LYS A 55 -11.76 -4.62 -2.18
C LYS A 55 -11.98 -4.74 -3.69
N SER A 56 -10.92 -4.52 -4.47
CA SER A 56 -10.94 -4.66 -5.93
C SER A 56 -9.54 -4.89 -6.50
N THR A 57 -9.49 -5.56 -7.65
CA THR A 57 -8.24 -5.79 -8.39
C THR A 57 -8.46 -5.60 -9.88
N GLY A 58 -7.41 -5.21 -10.60
CA GLY A 58 -7.34 -5.35 -12.05
C GLY A 58 -7.39 -6.82 -12.49
N LYS A 59 -7.49 -7.05 -13.80
CA LYS A 59 -7.43 -8.40 -14.37
C LYS A 59 -6.01 -8.97 -14.35
N ARG A 60 -5.01 -8.13 -14.60
CA ARG A 60 -3.58 -8.47 -14.57
C ARG A 60 -2.93 -7.79 -13.40
N PHE A 61 -2.39 -8.55 -12.48
CA PHE A 61 -1.58 -8.09 -11.37
C PHE A 61 -0.72 -9.24 -10.85
N PHE A 62 0.34 -8.90 -10.15
CA PHE A 62 1.21 -9.89 -9.53
C PHE A 62 1.77 -9.38 -8.21
N LEU A 63 1.68 -10.19 -7.17
CA LEU A 63 2.32 -9.95 -5.87
C LEU A 63 3.28 -11.09 -5.58
N GLU A 64 4.53 -10.74 -5.30
CA GLU A 64 5.50 -11.71 -4.80
C GLU A 64 5.29 -11.95 -3.30
N PRO A 65 5.27 -13.21 -2.85
CA PRO A 65 5.27 -13.50 -1.44
C PRO A 65 6.65 -13.23 -0.78
N PRO A 66 6.70 -12.98 0.52
CA PRO A 66 5.55 -12.80 1.37
C PRO A 66 4.93 -11.40 1.24
N PHE A 67 3.59 -11.33 1.33
CA PHE A 67 2.80 -10.12 1.41
C PHE A 67 2.05 -10.07 2.75
N ARG A 68 1.85 -8.88 3.32
CA ARG A 68 1.13 -8.68 4.57
C ARG A 68 0.18 -7.50 4.48
N CYS A 69 -1.02 -7.65 5.06
CA CYS A 69 -1.94 -6.54 5.32
C CYS A 69 -2.74 -6.80 6.59
N ASP A 70 -3.47 -5.79 7.08
CA ASP A 70 -4.31 -5.94 8.25
C ASP A 70 -5.67 -6.56 7.90
N TYR A 71 -6.34 -6.06 6.89
CA TYR A 71 -7.71 -6.48 6.53
C TYR A 71 -7.83 -6.93 5.08
N GLY A 72 -7.17 -6.26 4.15
CA GLY A 72 -7.27 -6.46 2.72
C GLY A 72 -8.48 -5.78 2.07
N TYR A 73 -9.64 -5.76 2.73
CA TYR A 73 -10.87 -5.19 2.15
C TYR A 73 -10.83 -3.66 1.95
N ASN A 74 -9.82 -2.97 2.45
CA ASN A 74 -9.58 -1.55 2.19
C ASN A 74 -8.59 -1.32 1.05
N ILE A 75 -8.03 -2.37 0.43
CA ILE A 75 -7.02 -2.27 -0.63
C ILE A 75 -7.71 -2.41 -2.00
N SER A 76 -7.47 -1.44 -2.87
CA SER A 76 -7.86 -1.49 -4.29
C SER A 76 -6.60 -1.34 -5.16
N ILE A 77 -6.41 -2.23 -6.13
CA ILE A 77 -5.28 -2.19 -7.07
C ILE A 77 -5.78 -2.18 -8.51
N GLY A 78 -5.13 -1.38 -9.34
CA GLY A 78 -5.43 -1.25 -10.77
C GLY A 78 -4.83 -2.35 -11.64
N GLU A 79 -4.97 -2.18 -12.94
CA GLU A 79 -4.45 -3.09 -13.95
C GLU A 79 -2.91 -3.04 -14.00
N ASN A 80 -2.26 -4.17 -14.26
CA ASN A 80 -0.81 -4.31 -14.35
C ASN A 80 -0.03 -3.92 -13.07
N PHE A 81 -0.66 -4.01 -11.90
CA PHE A 81 0.04 -3.80 -10.65
C PHE A 81 1.05 -4.92 -10.40
N TYR A 82 2.27 -4.55 -10.06
CA TYR A 82 3.31 -5.47 -9.61
C TYR A 82 3.86 -5.07 -8.25
N SER A 83 3.92 -6.01 -7.32
CA SER A 83 4.60 -5.85 -6.03
C SER A 83 5.69 -6.90 -5.88
N ASN A 84 6.89 -6.45 -5.59
CA ASN A 84 8.02 -7.28 -5.25
C ASN A 84 7.91 -7.82 -3.81
N TYR A 85 8.89 -8.58 -3.34
CA TYR A 85 8.92 -9.29 -2.06
C TYR A 85 8.74 -8.38 -0.84
N ASN A 86 8.10 -8.94 0.21
CA ASN A 86 7.96 -8.32 1.53
C ASN A 86 7.17 -7.00 1.54
N CYS A 87 6.22 -6.83 0.64
CA CYS A 87 5.31 -5.69 0.70
C CYS A 87 4.39 -5.81 1.93
N THR A 88 4.23 -4.69 2.65
CA THR A 88 3.35 -4.59 3.82
C THR A 88 2.40 -3.41 3.65
N ILE A 89 1.10 -3.64 3.78
CA ILE A 89 0.07 -2.60 3.72
C ILE A 89 -0.79 -2.69 4.99
N LEU A 90 -0.63 -1.73 5.92
CA LEU A 90 -1.52 -1.61 7.07
C LEU A 90 -2.75 -0.81 6.63
N ASP A 91 -3.79 -1.51 6.21
CA ASP A 91 -4.96 -0.95 5.53
C ASP A 91 -6.12 -0.66 6.50
N CYS A 92 -5.86 0.05 7.60
CA CYS A 92 -6.90 0.54 8.49
C CYS A 92 -7.77 1.62 7.80
N ALA A 93 -7.24 2.37 6.84
CA ALA A 93 -7.98 3.25 5.93
C ALA A 93 -7.82 2.79 4.48
N PRO A 94 -8.63 3.30 3.53
CA PRO A 94 -8.52 2.94 2.13
C PRO A 94 -7.13 3.18 1.54
N VAL A 95 -6.61 2.17 0.82
CA VAL A 95 -5.40 2.24 0.00
C VAL A 95 -5.81 2.03 -1.45
N THR A 96 -5.62 3.07 -2.27
CA THR A 96 -5.94 3.01 -3.70
C THR A 96 -4.65 3.08 -4.50
N ILE A 97 -4.41 2.07 -5.31
CA ILE A 97 -3.24 1.96 -6.19
C ILE A 97 -3.75 1.90 -7.63
N GLY A 98 -3.28 2.80 -8.47
CA GLY A 98 -3.67 2.93 -9.86
C GLY A 98 -3.14 1.84 -10.78
N GLU A 99 -3.21 2.10 -12.08
CA GLU A 99 -2.76 1.17 -13.13
C GLU A 99 -1.26 1.31 -13.38
N ASN A 100 -0.61 0.22 -13.85
CA ASN A 100 0.81 0.17 -14.21
C ASN A 100 1.75 0.61 -13.06
N VAL A 101 1.38 0.34 -11.82
CA VAL A 101 2.19 0.69 -10.65
C VAL A 101 3.15 -0.45 -10.33
N LEU A 102 4.41 -0.09 -10.06
CA LEU A 102 5.48 -1.03 -9.73
C LEU A 102 6.02 -0.75 -8.33
N PHE A 103 6.06 -1.78 -7.48
CA PHE A 103 6.72 -1.74 -6.17
C PHE A 103 7.99 -2.57 -6.17
N GLY A 104 9.08 -1.97 -5.70
CA GLY A 104 10.30 -2.69 -5.33
C GLY A 104 10.12 -3.53 -4.05
N PRO A 105 11.15 -4.26 -3.62
CA PRO A 105 11.06 -5.08 -2.41
C PRO A 105 10.97 -4.23 -1.14
N ASN A 106 10.30 -4.77 -0.12
CA ASN A 106 10.13 -4.15 1.20
C ASN A 106 9.42 -2.78 1.18
N VAL A 107 8.51 -2.55 0.25
CA VAL A 107 7.66 -1.36 0.24
C VAL A 107 6.62 -1.49 1.34
N SER A 108 6.43 -0.41 2.13
CA SER A 108 5.49 -0.37 3.24
C SER A 108 4.56 0.84 3.13
N LEU A 109 3.25 0.59 3.21
CA LEU A 109 2.19 1.60 3.26
C LEU A 109 1.51 1.52 4.63
N PHE A 110 1.54 2.61 5.39
CA PHE A 110 0.94 2.66 6.71
C PHE A 110 -0.16 3.70 6.72
N THR A 111 -1.42 3.25 6.76
CA THR A 111 -2.56 4.17 6.89
C THR A 111 -2.86 4.53 8.33
N ALA A 112 -2.43 3.69 9.28
CA ALA A 112 -2.69 3.84 10.71
C ALA A 112 -1.70 4.76 11.40
N GLY A 113 -2.17 5.46 12.43
CA GLY A 113 -1.37 6.28 13.32
C GLY A 113 -1.97 6.35 14.71
N HIS A 114 -1.16 6.67 15.70
CA HIS A 114 -1.57 6.81 17.09
C HIS A 114 -1.45 8.26 17.56
N PRO A 115 -2.23 8.67 18.59
CA PRO A 115 -2.08 9.98 19.23
C PRO A 115 -0.62 10.21 19.69
N LEU A 116 -0.11 11.42 19.46
CA LEU A 116 1.25 11.77 19.88
C LEU A 116 1.37 11.78 21.41
N HIS A 117 0.33 12.26 22.12
CA HIS A 117 0.32 12.24 23.57
C HIS A 117 0.12 10.80 24.08
N PHE A 118 0.99 10.39 24.99
CA PHE A 118 1.05 8.99 25.45
C PHE A 118 -0.21 8.52 26.17
N GLU A 119 -0.88 9.39 26.94
CA GLU A 119 -2.09 9.02 27.67
C GLU A 119 -3.21 8.55 26.73
N ALA A 120 -3.50 9.32 25.68
CA ALA A 120 -4.49 8.93 24.70
C ALA A 120 -4.07 7.65 23.95
N ARG A 121 -2.77 7.51 23.61
CA ARG A 121 -2.24 6.30 22.98
C ARG A 121 -2.36 5.07 23.87
N ASN A 122 -2.08 5.21 25.16
CA ASN A 122 -2.17 4.10 26.12
C ASN A 122 -3.62 3.65 26.39
N LEU A 123 -4.61 4.47 26.05
CA LEU A 123 -6.04 4.11 26.06
C LEU A 123 -6.47 3.32 24.81
N GLY A 124 -5.54 3.04 23.88
CA GLY A 124 -5.82 2.27 22.66
C GLY A 124 -6.47 3.09 21.54
N TRP A 125 -6.37 4.44 21.60
CA TRP A 125 -6.84 5.26 20.49
C TRP A 125 -5.93 5.13 19.27
N GLU A 126 -6.57 4.97 18.13
CA GLU A 126 -5.94 4.91 16.80
C GLU A 126 -6.74 5.78 15.83
N PHE A 127 -6.10 6.28 14.80
CA PHE A 127 -6.73 6.93 13.66
C PHE A 127 -6.10 6.39 12.37
N ALA A 128 -6.79 6.54 11.26
CA ALA A 128 -6.25 6.13 9.98
C ALA A 128 -6.55 7.17 8.90
N SER A 129 -5.63 7.33 7.94
CA SER A 129 -5.78 8.23 6.81
C SER A 129 -5.47 7.51 5.50
N PRO A 130 -6.27 7.72 4.44
CA PRO A 130 -6.13 6.97 3.20
C PRO A 130 -4.81 7.29 2.49
N ILE A 131 -4.29 6.31 1.74
CA ILE A 131 -3.15 6.48 0.85
C ILE A 131 -3.62 6.29 -0.59
N VAL A 132 -3.16 7.19 -1.48
CA VAL A 132 -3.45 7.14 -2.91
C VAL A 132 -2.16 7.14 -3.70
N ILE A 133 -1.96 6.12 -4.53
CA ILE A 133 -0.88 6.05 -5.52
C ILE A 133 -1.53 6.03 -6.90
N GLU A 134 -1.26 7.07 -7.68
CA GLU A 134 -1.86 7.22 -9.01
C GLU A 134 -1.19 6.31 -10.05
N ASP A 135 -1.60 6.42 -11.31
CA ASP A 135 -1.14 5.55 -12.39
C ASP A 135 0.34 5.77 -12.75
N ASN A 136 0.97 4.71 -13.29
CA ASN A 136 2.33 4.72 -13.81
C ASN A 136 3.40 5.12 -12.77
N VAL A 137 3.15 4.87 -11.47
CA VAL A 137 4.10 5.19 -10.40
C VAL A 137 5.06 4.03 -10.18
N TRP A 138 6.34 4.35 -10.04
CA TRP A 138 7.35 3.40 -9.61
C TRP A 138 7.84 3.74 -8.20
N ILE A 139 7.63 2.84 -7.26
CA ILE A 139 8.12 2.92 -5.89
C ILE A 139 9.35 2.03 -5.76
N GLY A 140 10.49 2.62 -5.47
CA GLY A 140 11.75 1.90 -5.22
C GLY A 140 11.69 1.01 -3.97
N GLY A 141 12.66 0.13 -3.82
CA GLY A 141 12.73 -0.78 -2.67
C GLY A 141 12.93 -0.04 -1.34
N GLN A 142 12.42 -0.61 -0.24
CA GLN A 142 12.54 -0.08 1.13
C GLN A 142 11.92 1.30 1.32
N VAL A 143 10.92 1.65 0.53
CA VAL A 143 10.16 2.90 0.68
C VAL A 143 9.06 2.71 1.71
N VAL A 144 8.91 3.71 2.58
CA VAL A 144 7.80 3.82 3.53
C VAL A 144 6.92 4.99 3.14
N ILE A 145 5.60 4.74 3.05
CA ILE A 145 4.58 5.76 2.77
C ILE A 145 3.70 5.92 4.00
N ASN A 146 3.66 7.14 4.54
CA ASN A 146 2.96 7.47 5.77
C ASN A 146 1.46 7.76 5.54
N PRO A 147 0.66 7.78 6.61
CA PRO A 147 -0.78 8.03 6.53
C PRO A 147 -1.14 9.33 5.79
N GLY A 148 -2.17 9.28 4.96
CA GLY A 148 -2.74 10.45 4.29
C GLY A 148 -2.00 10.90 3.03
N VAL A 149 -0.94 10.20 2.62
CA VAL A 149 -0.10 10.61 1.47
C VAL A 149 -0.77 10.27 0.14
N ARG A 150 -0.69 11.21 -0.80
CA ARG A 150 -0.98 11.02 -2.23
C ARG A 150 0.30 11.12 -3.05
N ILE A 151 0.53 10.16 -3.93
CA ILE A 151 1.63 10.17 -4.92
C ILE A 151 1.01 10.33 -6.31
N GLY A 152 1.35 11.44 -6.98
CA GLY A 152 0.84 11.80 -8.31
C GLY A 152 1.38 10.87 -9.40
N LYS A 153 0.63 10.78 -10.50
CA LYS A 153 0.91 9.90 -11.64
C LYS A 153 2.32 10.11 -12.23
N ASN A 154 2.82 9.08 -12.91
CA ASN A 154 4.10 9.07 -13.64
C ASN A 154 5.33 9.38 -12.75
N THR A 155 5.20 9.26 -11.44
CA THR A 155 6.24 9.64 -10.47
C THR A 155 7.11 8.44 -10.11
N VAL A 156 8.38 8.71 -9.84
CA VAL A 156 9.34 7.73 -9.34
C VAL A 156 9.76 8.11 -7.91
N ILE A 157 9.62 7.18 -6.97
CA ILE A 157 10.13 7.32 -5.60
C ILE A 157 11.38 6.49 -5.45
N GLY A 158 12.51 7.15 -5.18
CA GLY A 158 13.81 6.49 -4.99
C GLY A 158 13.83 5.57 -3.77
N SER A 159 14.59 4.48 -3.85
CA SER A 159 14.72 3.46 -2.80
C SER A 159 15.15 4.07 -1.46
N GLY A 160 14.69 3.49 -0.33
CA GLY A 160 15.00 3.94 1.02
C GLY A 160 14.31 5.23 1.45
N SER A 161 13.35 5.74 0.69
CA SER A 161 12.64 6.99 0.99
C SER A 161 11.57 6.80 2.06
N VAL A 162 11.32 7.87 2.84
CA VAL A 162 10.16 7.97 3.74
C VAL A 162 9.28 9.12 3.28
N VAL A 163 8.13 8.77 2.69
CA VAL A 163 7.18 9.73 2.12
C VAL A 163 6.22 10.19 3.21
N THR A 164 6.34 11.44 3.63
CA THR A 164 5.59 12.04 4.74
C THR A 164 4.63 13.13 4.31
N LYS A 165 4.61 13.48 3.01
CA LYS A 165 3.76 14.50 2.39
C LYS A 165 3.46 14.09 0.95
N ASP A 166 2.42 14.67 0.39
CA ASP A 166 2.05 14.46 -1.00
C ASP A 166 3.21 14.76 -1.96
N ILE A 167 3.31 13.94 -2.99
CA ILE A 167 4.28 14.09 -4.07
C ILE A 167 3.52 14.44 -5.36
N PRO A 168 3.89 15.53 -6.05
CA PRO A 168 3.22 15.91 -7.30
C PRO A 168 3.48 14.89 -8.42
N PRO A 169 2.71 14.93 -9.52
CA PRO A 169 2.94 14.09 -10.67
C PRO A 169 4.23 14.44 -11.43
N ASP A 170 4.68 13.50 -12.28
CA ASP A 170 5.76 13.68 -13.24
C ASP A 170 7.11 14.09 -12.63
N VAL A 171 7.44 13.55 -11.45
CA VAL A 171 8.68 13.86 -10.74
C VAL A 171 9.47 12.62 -10.33
N VAL A 172 10.77 12.82 -10.08
CA VAL A 172 11.61 11.94 -9.29
C VAL A 172 11.73 12.54 -7.90
N ALA A 173 11.37 11.78 -6.87
CA ALA A 173 11.48 12.18 -5.48
C ALA A 173 12.23 11.11 -4.68
N ALA A 174 13.00 11.50 -3.67
CA ALA A 174 13.71 10.56 -2.80
C ALA A 174 14.10 11.17 -1.46
N GLY A 175 14.58 10.31 -0.54
CA GLY A 175 15.18 10.67 0.73
C GLY A 175 14.29 10.47 1.95
N ASN A 176 14.82 10.80 3.12
CA ASN A 176 14.12 10.77 4.41
C ASN A 176 14.34 12.11 5.15
N PRO A 177 13.33 12.97 5.23
CA PRO A 177 12.02 12.85 4.57
C PRO A 177 12.12 13.01 3.04
N CYS A 178 11.26 12.31 2.31
CA CYS A 178 11.23 12.34 0.84
C CYS A 178 10.95 13.76 0.31
N ARG A 179 11.70 14.17 -0.72
CA ARG A 179 11.55 15.47 -1.41
C ARG A 179 11.67 15.28 -2.91
N VAL A 180 10.98 16.15 -3.65
CA VAL A 180 11.15 16.24 -5.10
C VAL A 180 12.60 16.62 -5.42
N ILE A 181 13.24 15.84 -6.27
CA ILE A 181 14.61 16.07 -6.78
C ILE A 181 14.55 16.85 -8.08
N ARG A 182 13.70 16.40 -9.02
CA ARG A 182 13.52 17.01 -10.34
C ARG A 182 12.23 16.53 -11.01
N HIS A 183 11.83 17.23 -12.06
CA HIS A 183 10.80 16.74 -12.97
C HIS A 183 11.34 15.64 -13.91
N ILE A 184 10.45 14.76 -14.31
CA ILE A 184 10.64 13.81 -15.42
C ILE A 184 10.31 14.57 -16.70
N THR A 185 11.19 14.47 -17.71
CA THR A 185 11.08 15.20 -18.98
C THR A 185 11.28 14.24 -20.16
N GLU A 186 11.05 14.73 -21.38
CA GLU A 186 11.35 13.95 -22.60
C GLU A 186 12.82 13.50 -22.71
N ALA A 187 13.75 14.19 -22.06
CA ALA A 187 15.14 13.76 -22.00
C ALA A 187 15.36 12.44 -21.23
N ASP A 188 14.40 12.06 -20.36
CA ASP A 188 14.42 10.78 -19.66
C ASP A 188 13.91 9.61 -20.54
N ARG A 189 13.27 9.95 -21.66
CA ARG A 189 12.83 8.98 -22.65
C ARG A 189 14.05 8.39 -23.38
N LYS A 190 14.28 7.11 -23.17
CA LYS A 190 15.27 6.36 -23.94
C LYS A 190 14.53 5.42 -24.88
N ASP A 191 15.01 5.34 -26.12
CA ASP A 191 14.49 4.35 -27.07
C ASP A 191 14.98 2.97 -26.63
N TYR A 192 14.16 2.32 -25.82
CA TYR A 192 14.29 0.88 -25.55
C TYR A 192 13.55 0.09 -26.65
N THR A 193 13.84 0.42 -27.92
CA THR A 193 13.43 -0.43 -29.02
C THR A 193 14.25 -1.69 -28.88
N ALA A 194 13.65 -2.72 -28.30
CA ALA A 194 14.20 -4.05 -28.42
C ALA A 194 14.29 -4.35 -29.91
N ASP A 195 15.49 -4.73 -30.38
CA ASP A 195 15.63 -5.48 -31.61
C ASP A 195 14.78 -6.76 -31.41
N GLN A 196 13.52 -6.73 -31.90
CA GLN A 196 12.61 -7.86 -31.96
C GLN A 196 12.84 -8.63 -33.23
#